data_ab3bd48f63fa6ea091c41acea60b129c
#
_entry.id   ab3bd48f63fa6ea091c41acea60b129c
#
_cell.length_a   1.000
_cell.length_b   1.000
_cell.length_c   1.000
_cell.angle_alpha   90.00
_cell.angle_beta   90.00
_cell.angle_gamma   90.00
#
_symmetry.space_group_name_H-M   'P 1'
#
loop_
_entity.id
_entity.type
_entity.pdbx_description
1 polymer ?
#
loop_
_entity_poly.entity_id
_entity_poly.type
_entity_poly.pdbx_seq_one_letter_code
_entity_poly.pdbx_strand_id
1 'polypeptide(L)'
;MDDPRLTPARPDLAAKYLEGKVKAARFVEGEAFEIADALAPLRERPSTEAALSTQALKGEGVTIYDRDGEGWAWGQLNSDGYVGWLPDRALAKPGEKPTHKVTAIRTFAFPGPSIKLPPAETLVMGALVSVIREDGPFAVTREGWYLPRPHLGGIDRFVEDFVAVAECFVGTPYLWGGKSSLGIDCSGLVQVALNASGTGCPRDSDMQQQGLGRLLGPNESGQLKRGDLIFWKGHVAIVRDAGTIVHANAHHMATAIENTGDAIARIKAAGSEITAIKRLG
;
A
#
# COMPACT_ATOMS: atom_id res chain seq x y z
N MET A 1 1.09 24.07 -6.21
CA MET A 1 -0.28 23.60 -5.84
C MET A 1 -0.07 22.28 -5.15
N ASP A 2 -0.71 22.11 -4.00
CA ASP A 2 -0.62 20.85 -3.28
C ASP A 2 -1.33 19.75 -4.09
N ASP A 3 -0.77 18.55 -4.12
CA ASP A 3 -1.33 17.42 -4.85
C ASP A 3 -2.71 17.04 -4.28
N PRO A 4 -3.79 17.04 -5.06
CA PRO A 4 -5.13 16.76 -4.56
C PRO A 4 -5.28 15.33 -4.01
N ARG A 5 -4.40 14.41 -4.41
CA ARG A 5 -4.37 13.04 -3.88
C ARG A 5 -3.87 12.99 -2.44
N LEU A 6 -3.14 14.02 -1.99
CA LEU A 6 -2.55 14.13 -0.66
C LEU A 6 -3.11 15.30 0.15
N THR A 7 -3.94 16.13 -0.45
CA THR A 7 -4.49 17.33 0.17
C THR A 7 -5.97 17.11 0.48
N PRO A 8 -6.38 17.01 1.77
CA PRO A 8 -7.78 16.80 2.11
C PRO A 8 -8.59 18.09 1.93
N ALA A 9 -8.83 18.43 0.64
CA ALA A 9 -9.58 19.61 0.23
C ALA A 9 -10.46 19.31 -1.00
N ARG A 10 -11.73 19.68 -0.90
CA ARG A 10 -12.74 19.71 -1.95
C ARG A 10 -13.33 21.11 -2.01
N PRO A 11 -14.05 21.52 -3.07
CA PRO A 11 -14.67 22.85 -3.13
C PRO A 11 -15.65 23.14 -1.98
N ASP A 12 -16.35 22.14 -1.47
CA ASP A 12 -17.34 22.23 -0.42
C ASP A 12 -16.75 22.13 1.00
N LEU A 13 -15.59 21.44 1.16
CA LEU A 13 -15.00 21.14 2.46
C LEU A 13 -13.50 20.92 2.38
N ALA A 14 -12.78 21.43 3.39
CA ALA A 14 -11.36 21.09 3.56
C ALA A 14 -11.02 20.88 5.05
N ALA A 15 -9.90 20.21 5.30
CA ALA A 15 -9.37 20.05 6.65
C ALA A 15 -9.05 21.41 7.27
N LYS A 16 -9.29 21.57 8.57
CA LYS A 16 -9.14 22.83 9.31
C LYS A 16 -7.74 23.43 9.19
N TYR A 17 -6.70 22.61 9.21
CA TYR A 17 -5.30 23.08 9.12
C TYR A 17 -4.93 23.68 7.74
N LEU A 18 -5.81 23.54 6.74
CA LEU A 18 -5.67 24.15 5.41
C LEU A 18 -6.37 25.50 5.29
N GLU A 19 -7.02 25.98 6.34
CA GLU A 19 -7.68 27.30 6.34
C GLU A 19 -6.69 28.42 6.00
N GLY A 20 -7.06 29.25 5.04
CA GLY A 20 -6.18 30.28 4.47
C GLY A 20 -5.17 29.80 3.43
N LYS A 21 -5.03 28.50 3.22
CA LYS A 21 -4.11 27.91 2.22
C LYS A 21 -4.84 27.41 0.96
N VAL A 22 -6.06 26.94 1.11
CA VAL A 22 -6.90 26.43 0.01
C VAL A 22 -8.26 27.14 0.02
N LYS A 23 -9.00 27.05 -1.10
CA LYS A 23 -10.37 27.55 -1.20
C LYS A 23 -11.34 26.42 -0.92
N ALA A 24 -12.17 26.56 0.10
CA ALA A 24 -13.26 25.63 0.42
C ALA A 24 -14.42 26.41 1.05
N ALA A 25 -15.65 25.91 0.93
CA ALA A 25 -16.82 26.55 1.52
C ALA A 25 -16.83 26.46 3.06
N ARG A 26 -16.28 25.38 3.61
CA ARG A 26 -16.14 25.15 5.07
C ARG A 26 -14.84 24.42 5.39
N PHE A 27 -14.38 24.59 6.62
CA PHE A 27 -13.19 23.92 7.15
C PHE A 27 -13.59 23.13 8.40
N VAL A 28 -13.18 21.87 8.47
CA VAL A 28 -13.57 20.95 9.54
C VAL A 28 -12.37 20.29 10.20
N GLU A 29 -12.49 20.03 11.50
CA GLU A 29 -11.54 19.15 12.19
C GLU A 29 -11.76 17.72 11.74
N GLY A 30 -10.66 16.99 11.54
CA GLY A 30 -10.72 15.57 11.23
C GLY A 30 -10.94 14.75 12.50
N GLU A 31 -11.67 13.65 12.37
CA GLU A 31 -11.87 12.68 13.44
C GLU A 31 -11.04 11.42 13.15
N ALA A 32 -10.29 10.94 14.16
CA ALA A 32 -9.45 9.76 14.02
C ALA A 32 -10.27 8.46 14.05
N PHE A 33 -9.96 7.57 13.10
CA PHE A 33 -10.48 6.21 13.01
C PHE A 33 -9.33 5.25 12.66
N GLU A 34 -9.63 3.96 12.73
CA GLU A 34 -8.78 2.88 12.19
C GLU A 34 -9.59 1.99 11.25
N ILE A 35 -8.90 1.30 10.37
CA ILE A 35 -9.51 0.35 9.44
C ILE A 35 -9.81 -0.94 10.18
N ALA A 36 -11.10 -1.30 10.28
CA ALA A 36 -11.58 -2.52 10.90
C ALA A 36 -11.60 -3.72 9.94
N ASP A 37 -11.96 -3.48 8.68
CA ASP A 37 -11.97 -4.51 7.65
C ASP A 37 -10.54 -4.99 7.35
N ALA A 38 -10.37 -6.26 6.96
CA ALA A 38 -9.07 -6.80 6.53
C ALA A 38 -8.42 -5.96 5.43
N LEU A 39 -9.25 -5.44 4.53
CA LEU A 39 -8.86 -4.64 3.38
C LEU A 39 -10.02 -3.73 2.96
N ALA A 40 -9.87 -2.43 3.08
CA ALA A 40 -10.87 -1.45 2.67
C ALA A 40 -10.46 -0.74 1.37
N PRO A 41 -11.35 -0.63 0.36
CA PRO A 41 -11.06 0.15 -0.83
C PRO A 41 -11.15 1.65 -0.52
N LEU A 42 -10.17 2.42 -1.00
CA LEU A 42 -10.24 3.87 -1.03
C LEU A 42 -10.44 4.32 -2.48
N ARG A 43 -11.47 5.11 -2.74
CA ARG A 43 -11.97 5.43 -4.06
C ARG A 43 -12.04 6.92 -4.32
N GLU A 44 -12.04 7.30 -5.60
CA GLU A 44 -12.13 8.72 -6.02
C GLU A 44 -13.49 9.36 -5.68
N ARG A 45 -14.57 8.56 -5.67
CA ARG A 45 -15.95 9.00 -5.42
C ARG A 45 -16.67 8.00 -4.51
N PRO A 46 -17.72 8.42 -3.80
CA PRO A 46 -18.51 7.56 -2.92
C PRO A 46 -19.41 6.62 -3.73
N SER A 47 -18.81 5.64 -4.40
CA SER A 47 -19.51 4.65 -5.22
C SER A 47 -18.67 3.39 -5.38
N THR A 48 -19.32 2.23 -5.37
CA THR A 48 -18.68 0.94 -5.66
C THR A 48 -18.17 0.83 -7.10
N GLU A 49 -18.71 1.64 -8.02
CA GLU A 49 -18.33 1.70 -9.43
C GLU A 49 -17.18 2.68 -9.69
N ALA A 50 -16.83 3.52 -8.72
CA ALA A 50 -15.73 4.47 -8.86
C ALA A 50 -14.38 3.74 -8.91
N ALA A 51 -13.41 4.34 -9.62
CA ALA A 51 -12.06 3.82 -9.68
C ALA A 51 -11.46 3.63 -8.29
N LEU A 52 -10.73 2.53 -8.12
CA LEU A 52 -9.94 2.27 -6.94
C LEU A 52 -8.68 3.13 -7.00
N SER A 53 -8.49 4.01 -6.01
CA SER A 53 -7.28 4.82 -5.89
C SER A 53 -6.19 4.06 -5.14
N THR A 54 -6.55 3.47 -4.02
CA THR A 54 -5.69 2.61 -3.21
C THR A 54 -6.53 1.73 -2.28
N GLN A 55 -5.87 0.92 -1.47
CA GLN A 55 -6.50 0.11 -0.43
C GLN A 55 -5.93 0.51 0.93
N ALA A 56 -6.75 0.44 1.98
CA ALA A 56 -6.33 0.59 3.35
C ALA A 56 -6.37 -0.76 4.06
N LEU A 57 -5.37 -1.06 4.87
CA LEU A 57 -5.21 -2.35 5.54
C LEU A 57 -5.74 -2.29 6.98
N LYS A 58 -6.17 -3.43 7.51
CA LYS A 58 -6.61 -3.55 8.90
C LYS A 58 -5.61 -2.90 9.86
N GLY A 59 -6.13 -2.11 10.80
CA GLY A 59 -5.35 -1.39 11.81
C GLY A 59 -4.63 -0.13 11.30
N GLU A 60 -4.66 0.19 10.00
CA GLU A 60 -4.17 1.48 9.51
C GLU A 60 -5.04 2.62 10.05
N GLY A 61 -4.38 3.69 10.51
CA GLY A 61 -5.07 4.90 10.95
C GLY A 61 -5.58 5.73 9.77
N VAL A 62 -6.74 6.34 9.93
CA VAL A 62 -7.33 7.25 8.96
C VAL A 62 -7.98 8.44 9.67
N THR A 63 -7.86 9.62 9.09
CA THR A 63 -8.53 10.83 9.57
C THR A 63 -9.72 11.13 8.68
N ILE A 64 -10.95 11.09 9.23
CA ILE A 64 -12.19 11.29 8.49
C ILE A 64 -12.64 12.75 8.66
N TYR A 65 -12.98 13.38 7.56
CA TYR A 65 -13.42 14.78 7.50
C TYR A 65 -14.90 14.94 7.12
N ASP A 66 -15.49 13.93 6.48
CA ASP A 66 -16.88 13.98 6.02
C ASP A 66 -17.52 12.60 5.89
N ARG A 67 -18.87 12.56 5.90
CA ARG A 67 -19.68 11.39 5.58
C ARG A 67 -20.84 11.82 4.70
N ASP A 68 -21.14 11.03 3.65
CA ASP A 68 -22.21 11.36 2.71
C ASP A 68 -23.62 10.96 3.20
N GLY A 69 -23.71 10.21 4.28
CA GLY A 69 -24.98 9.66 4.79
C GLY A 69 -25.49 8.42 4.04
N GLU A 70 -24.82 8.00 2.97
CA GLU A 70 -25.14 6.82 2.14
C GLU A 70 -24.17 5.65 2.37
N GLY A 71 -23.32 5.75 3.40
CA GLY A 71 -22.39 4.70 3.81
C GLY A 71 -20.95 4.90 3.37
N TRP A 72 -20.58 6.12 2.98
CA TRP A 72 -19.22 6.49 2.63
C TRP A 72 -18.67 7.57 3.57
N ALA A 73 -17.39 7.42 3.89
CA ALA A 73 -16.62 8.39 4.64
C ALA A 73 -15.46 8.92 3.78
N TRP A 74 -15.26 10.24 3.79
CA TRP A 74 -14.15 10.90 3.10
C TRP A 74 -13.06 11.25 4.09
N GLY A 75 -11.84 10.79 3.78
CA GLY A 75 -10.74 10.94 4.71
C GLY A 75 -9.37 10.82 4.08
N GLN A 76 -8.37 10.86 4.94
CA GLN A 76 -6.96 10.78 4.60
C GLN A 76 -6.30 9.64 5.38
N LEU A 77 -5.63 8.73 4.69
CA LEU A 77 -4.82 7.67 5.32
C LEU A 77 -3.62 8.30 6.03
N ASN A 78 -3.35 7.87 7.26
CA ASN A 78 -2.25 8.41 8.04
C ASN A 78 -0.88 7.86 7.61
N SER A 79 -0.88 6.71 6.91
CA SER A 79 0.35 6.01 6.50
C SER A 79 1.08 6.69 5.33
N ASP A 80 0.34 7.18 4.33
CA ASP A 80 0.90 7.76 3.10
C ASP A 80 0.25 9.08 2.70
N GLY A 81 -0.74 9.55 3.49
CA GLY A 81 -1.45 10.80 3.26
C GLY A 81 -2.48 10.76 2.14
N TYR A 82 -2.79 9.58 1.58
CA TYR A 82 -3.70 9.47 0.45
C TYR A 82 -5.15 9.80 0.83
N VAL A 83 -5.83 10.62 0.02
CA VAL A 83 -7.17 11.14 0.28
C VAL A 83 -8.19 10.44 -0.61
N GLY A 84 -9.34 10.07 -0.05
CA GLY A 84 -10.42 9.47 -0.83
C GLY A 84 -11.61 9.02 0.01
N TRP A 85 -12.50 8.28 -0.61
CA TRP A 85 -13.71 7.76 -0.03
C TRP A 85 -13.55 6.28 0.36
N LEU A 86 -13.91 5.96 1.60
CA LEU A 86 -13.94 4.60 2.15
C LEU A 86 -15.37 4.22 2.53
N PRO A 87 -15.74 2.92 2.50
CA PRO A 87 -16.98 2.48 3.12
C PRO A 87 -16.97 2.80 4.62
N ASP A 88 -17.98 3.52 5.12
CA ASP A 88 -18.06 3.92 6.54
C ASP A 88 -18.07 2.69 7.48
N ARG A 89 -18.65 1.58 7.05
CA ARG A 89 -18.65 0.30 7.78
C ARG A 89 -17.26 -0.30 8.00
N ALA A 90 -16.26 0.08 7.20
CA ALA A 90 -14.88 -0.39 7.33
C ALA A 90 -14.10 0.34 8.43
N LEU A 91 -14.73 1.30 9.12
CA LEU A 91 -14.11 2.15 10.12
C LEU A 91 -14.50 1.73 11.54
N ALA A 92 -13.53 1.77 12.45
CA ALA A 92 -13.74 1.66 13.88
C ALA A 92 -13.09 2.84 14.61
N LYS A 93 -13.53 3.11 15.83
CA LYS A 93 -12.80 4.04 16.71
C LYS A 93 -11.42 3.46 17.00
N PRO A 94 -10.38 4.32 17.10
CA PRO A 94 -9.04 3.84 17.34
C PRO A 94 -8.97 3.00 18.62
N GLY A 95 -8.43 1.80 18.49
CA GLY A 95 -8.15 0.91 19.61
C GLY A 95 -6.78 1.20 20.27
N GLU A 96 -6.24 0.21 20.94
CA GLU A 96 -4.86 0.27 21.43
C GLU A 96 -3.87 0.19 20.28
N LYS A 97 -2.70 0.81 20.47
CA LYS A 97 -1.63 0.77 19.48
C LYS A 97 -1.31 -0.67 19.08
N PRO A 98 -1.23 -0.98 17.79
CA PRO A 98 -0.86 -2.29 17.32
C PRO A 98 0.55 -2.66 17.81
N THR A 99 0.72 -3.93 18.20
CA THR A 99 1.99 -4.48 18.66
C THR A 99 2.72 -5.27 17.58
N HIS A 100 1.97 -5.79 16.61
CA HIS A 100 2.47 -6.64 15.54
C HIS A 100 1.91 -6.23 14.18
N LYS A 101 2.62 -6.65 13.13
CA LYS A 101 2.18 -6.57 11.75
C LYS A 101 2.25 -7.94 11.07
N VAL A 102 1.40 -8.16 10.10
CA VAL A 102 1.46 -9.35 9.24
C VAL A 102 2.69 -9.23 8.34
N THR A 103 3.58 -10.22 8.39
CA THR A 103 4.81 -10.31 7.57
C THR A 103 4.71 -11.32 6.44
N ALA A 104 3.80 -12.30 6.54
CA ALA A 104 3.44 -13.17 5.42
C ALA A 104 2.64 -12.38 4.37
N ILE A 105 2.74 -12.75 3.09
CA ILE A 105 1.97 -12.07 2.02
C ILE A 105 0.45 -12.11 2.29
N ARG A 106 -0.02 -13.15 3.00
CA ARG A 106 -1.37 -13.27 3.58
C ARG A 106 -1.38 -14.31 4.69
N THR A 107 -2.34 -14.19 5.59
CA THR A 107 -2.57 -15.13 6.68
C THR A 107 -4.06 -15.23 7.00
N PHE A 108 -4.42 -16.19 7.85
CA PHE A 108 -5.79 -16.38 8.31
C PHE A 108 -5.90 -16.09 9.80
N ALA A 109 -6.97 -15.41 10.18
CA ALA A 109 -7.40 -15.25 11.55
C ALA A 109 -8.45 -16.33 11.88
N PHE A 110 -8.19 -17.15 12.88
CA PHE A 110 -9.08 -18.24 13.31
C PHE A 110 -9.85 -17.84 14.56
N PRO A 111 -11.10 -18.32 14.76
CA PRO A 111 -11.88 -18.06 15.98
C PRO A 111 -11.41 -18.87 17.20
N GLY A 112 -10.39 -19.71 17.08
CA GLY A 112 -9.87 -20.57 18.16
C GLY A 112 -8.52 -21.20 17.80
N PRO A 113 -7.92 -21.96 18.73
CA PRO A 113 -6.55 -22.48 18.62
C PRO A 113 -6.44 -23.72 17.72
N SER A 114 -7.06 -23.68 16.52
CA SER A 114 -7.02 -24.80 15.60
C SER A 114 -7.08 -24.34 14.14
N ILE A 115 -6.12 -24.80 13.33
CA ILE A 115 -6.10 -24.58 11.87
C ILE A 115 -7.24 -25.32 11.14
N LYS A 116 -7.99 -26.18 11.82
CA LYS A 116 -9.14 -26.92 11.26
C LYS A 116 -10.45 -26.13 11.36
N LEU A 117 -10.46 -25.04 12.12
CA LEU A 117 -11.59 -24.13 12.17
C LEU A 117 -11.67 -23.31 10.88
N PRO A 118 -12.88 -22.97 10.41
CA PRO A 118 -13.00 -22.04 9.28
C PRO A 118 -12.40 -20.68 9.69
N PRO A 119 -11.57 -20.09 8.85
CA PRO A 119 -11.03 -18.76 9.16
C PRO A 119 -12.14 -17.71 9.14
N ALA A 120 -12.09 -16.79 10.10
CA ALA A 120 -13.01 -15.68 10.18
C ALA A 120 -12.62 -14.55 9.20
N GLU A 121 -11.31 -14.36 8.99
CA GLU A 121 -10.79 -13.27 8.20
C GLU A 121 -9.46 -13.66 7.51
N THR A 122 -9.20 -13.07 6.35
CA THR A 122 -7.91 -13.17 5.66
C THR A 122 -7.21 -11.83 5.75
N LEU A 123 -6.04 -11.82 6.40
CA LEU A 123 -5.20 -10.62 6.51
C LEU A 123 -4.04 -10.68 5.51
N VAL A 124 -3.62 -9.51 5.04
CA VAL A 124 -2.55 -9.35 4.06
C VAL A 124 -1.31 -8.73 4.70
N MET A 125 -0.16 -8.83 4.04
CA MET A 125 1.09 -8.21 4.49
C MET A 125 0.88 -6.72 4.81
N GLY A 126 1.41 -6.28 5.94
CA GLY A 126 1.27 -4.91 6.42
C GLY A 126 0.06 -4.67 7.33
N ALA A 127 -0.95 -5.56 7.37
CA ALA A 127 -2.06 -5.44 8.33
C ALA A 127 -1.54 -5.43 9.77
N LEU A 128 -2.12 -4.55 10.59
CA LEU A 128 -1.68 -4.30 11.95
C LEU A 128 -2.63 -4.97 12.95
N VAL A 129 -2.09 -5.57 14.00
CA VAL A 129 -2.86 -6.27 15.04
C VAL A 129 -2.29 -6.03 16.44
N SER A 130 -3.15 -6.03 17.45
CA SER A 130 -2.77 -5.96 18.86
C SER A 130 -2.76 -7.36 19.46
N VAL A 131 -1.57 -7.97 19.57
CA VAL A 131 -1.37 -9.29 20.20
C VAL A 131 -1.30 -9.11 21.70
N ILE A 132 -2.12 -9.86 22.44
CA ILE A 132 -2.20 -9.80 23.91
C ILE A 132 -1.57 -11.01 24.60
N ARG A 133 -1.44 -12.14 23.91
CA ARG A 133 -0.80 -13.37 24.42
C ARG A 133 -0.42 -14.32 23.30
N GLU A 134 0.40 -15.28 23.63
CA GLU A 134 0.69 -16.43 22.78
C GLU A 134 -0.07 -17.67 23.29
N ASP A 135 -0.45 -18.56 22.35
CA ASP A 135 -1.12 -19.81 22.64
C ASP A 135 -0.61 -20.89 21.67
N GLY A 136 0.41 -21.63 22.10
CA GLY A 136 1.10 -22.61 21.26
C GLY A 136 1.66 -22.00 19.98
N PRO A 137 1.22 -22.46 18.78
CA PRO A 137 1.68 -21.92 17.50
C PRO A 137 0.98 -20.61 17.10
N PHE A 138 0.08 -20.10 17.94
CA PHE A 138 -0.72 -18.91 17.62
C PHE A 138 -0.35 -17.72 18.50
N ALA A 139 -0.50 -16.53 17.91
CA ALA A 139 -0.66 -15.27 18.62
C ALA A 139 -2.15 -14.95 18.71
N VAL A 140 -2.61 -14.52 19.88
CA VAL A 140 -4.02 -14.18 20.13
C VAL A 140 -4.16 -12.68 20.17
N THR A 141 -5.02 -12.15 19.30
CA THR A 141 -5.30 -10.71 19.24
C THR A 141 -6.29 -10.31 20.35
N ARG A 142 -6.39 -9.01 20.56
CA ARG A 142 -7.36 -8.43 21.51
C ARG A 142 -8.81 -8.80 21.17
N GLU A 143 -9.13 -8.90 19.90
CA GLU A 143 -10.45 -9.30 19.39
C GLU A 143 -10.72 -10.81 19.58
N GLY A 144 -9.72 -11.54 20.10
CA GLY A 144 -9.81 -12.99 20.31
C GLY A 144 -9.47 -13.85 19.11
N TRP A 145 -8.91 -13.27 18.05
CA TRP A 145 -8.50 -14.03 16.86
C TRP A 145 -7.14 -14.70 17.08
N TYR A 146 -7.02 -15.92 16.56
CA TYR A 146 -5.80 -16.73 16.58
C TYR A 146 -5.10 -16.64 15.22
N LEU A 147 -3.91 -16.04 15.19
CA LEU A 147 -3.07 -15.92 13.99
C LEU A 147 -1.82 -16.78 14.13
N PRO A 148 -1.38 -17.51 13.09
CA PRO A 148 -0.12 -18.25 13.14
C PRO A 148 1.06 -17.33 13.47
N ARG A 149 1.80 -17.62 14.53
CA ARG A 149 2.94 -16.79 14.99
C ARG A 149 4.00 -16.55 13.91
N PRO A 150 4.37 -17.55 13.06
CA PRO A 150 5.37 -17.35 12.01
C PRO A 150 4.95 -16.30 10.96
N HIS A 151 3.67 -15.93 10.90
CA HIS A 151 3.15 -14.92 9.94
C HIS A 151 3.15 -13.51 10.49
N LEU A 152 3.60 -13.33 11.75
CA LEU A 152 3.62 -12.03 12.41
C LEU A 152 5.05 -11.61 12.76
N GLY A 153 5.27 -10.33 12.72
CA GLY A 153 6.48 -9.69 13.27
C GLY A 153 6.10 -8.54 14.20
N GLY A 154 6.96 -8.22 15.16
CA GLY A 154 6.80 -7.00 15.96
C GLY A 154 6.72 -5.76 15.07
N ILE A 155 6.03 -4.72 15.54
CA ILE A 155 5.75 -3.52 14.73
C ILE A 155 7.05 -2.87 14.19
N ASP A 156 8.12 -2.93 14.96
CA ASP A 156 9.42 -2.33 14.63
C ASP A 156 10.38 -3.31 13.91
N ARG A 157 9.91 -4.51 13.56
CA ARG A 157 10.72 -5.47 12.83
C ARG A 157 10.61 -5.21 11.34
N PHE A 158 11.75 -4.97 10.69
CA PHE A 158 11.83 -4.71 9.25
C PHE A 158 12.72 -5.75 8.56
N VAL A 159 12.48 -5.96 7.27
CA VAL A 159 13.32 -6.81 6.41
C VAL A 159 14.46 -5.97 5.84
N GLU A 160 15.62 -6.60 5.59
CA GLU A 160 16.76 -5.92 4.98
C GLU A 160 16.62 -5.78 3.46
N ASP A 161 16.06 -6.80 2.81
CA ASP A 161 15.93 -6.88 1.34
C ASP A 161 14.47 -6.74 0.89
N PHE A 162 14.09 -5.51 0.53
CA PHE A 162 12.74 -5.24 0.03
C PHE A 162 12.46 -5.90 -1.33
N VAL A 163 13.50 -6.19 -2.13
CA VAL A 163 13.33 -6.87 -3.42
C VAL A 163 12.87 -8.31 -3.20
N ALA A 164 13.40 -8.99 -2.17
CA ALA A 164 12.94 -10.32 -1.79
C ALA A 164 11.45 -10.31 -1.38
N VAL A 165 10.99 -9.22 -0.76
CA VAL A 165 9.55 -9.04 -0.48
C VAL A 165 8.75 -8.92 -1.78
N ALA A 166 9.21 -8.11 -2.72
CA ALA A 166 8.53 -7.96 -4.02
C ALA A 166 8.47 -9.30 -4.79
N GLU A 167 9.52 -10.11 -4.71
CA GLU A 167 9.58 -11.45 -5.32
C GLU A 167 8.51 -12.40 -4.75
N CYS A 168 8.12 -12.26 -3.47
CA CYS A 168 7.02 -13.05 -2.88
C CYS A 168 5.66 -12.78 -3.54
N PHE A 169 5.49 -11.66 -4.23
CA PHE A 169 4.24 -11.30 -4.92
C PHE A 169 4.18 -11.82 -6.37
N VAL A 170 5.19 -12.51 -6.89
CA VAL A 170 5.16 -13.09 -8.24
C VAL A 170 3.93 -13.98 -8.39
N GLY A 171 3.17 -13.77 -9.47
CA GLY A 171 1.90 -14.43 -9.74
C GLY A 171 0.68 -13.75 -9.10
N THR A 172 0.85 -12.74 -8.25
CA THR A 172 -0.28 -11.94 -7.75
C THR A 172 -0.94 -11.20 -8.93
N PRO A 173 -2.28 -11.29 -9.08
CA PRO A 173 -2.99 -10.62 -10.16
C PRO A 173 -2.76 -9.09 -10.16
N TYR A 174 -2.68 -8.51 -11.37
CA TYR A 174 -2.65 -7.06 -11.50
C TYR A 174 -4.02 -6.47 -11.15
N LEU A 175 -4.03 -5.52 -10.23
CA LEU A 175 -5.21 -4.77 -9.85
C LEU A 175 -4.83 -3.29 -9.75
N TRP A 176 -5.42 -2.45 -10.61
CA TRP A 176 -5.24 -1.00 -10.49
C TRP A 176 -5.67 -0.52 -9.10
N GLY A 177 -4.84 0.27 -8.42
CA GLY A 177 -5.09 0.71 -7.05
C GLY A 177 -4.85 -0.35 -5.97
N GLY A 178 -4.48 -1.58 -6.34
CA GLY A 178 -4.21 -2.66 -5.40
C GLY A 178 -2.88 -2.51 -4.66
N LYS A 179 -2.84 -2.90 -3.38
CA LYS A 179 -1.60 -3.01 -2.59
C LYS A 179 -1.59 -4.26 -1.71
N SER A 180 -2.11 -5.38 -2.21
CA SER A 180 -2.18 -6.62 -1.45
C SER A 180 -1.92 -7.86 -2.30
N SER A 181 -1.73 -9.02 -1.65
CA SER A 181 -1.60 -10.31 -2.35
C SER A 181 -2.89 -10.81 -3.00
N LEU A 182 -4.00 -10.08 -2.87
CA LEU A 182 -5.25 -10.35 -3.59
C LEU A 182 -5.29 -9.63 -4.95
N GLY A 183 -4.49 -8.60 -5.10
CA GLY A 183 -4.29 -7.81 -6.30
C GLY A 183 -3.40 -6.62 -6.01
N ILE A 184 -2.46 -6.33 -6.93
CA ILE A 184 -1.44 -5.31 -6.73
C ILE A 184 -1.13 -4.60 -8.05
N ASP A 185 -0.89 -3.28 -8.00
CA ASP A 185 -0.34 -2.55 -9.14
C ASP A 185 1.18 -2.30 -9.00
N CYS A 186 1.78 -1.67 -10.00
CA CYS A 186 3.23 -1.47 -10.06
C CYS A 186 3.76 -0.66 -8.86
N SER A 187 3.14 0.45 -8.54
CA SER A 187 3.54 1.32 -7.42
C SER A 187 3.13 0.75 -6.05
N GLY A 188 2.02 0.00 -5.98
CA GLY A 188 1.62 -0.75 -4.79
C GLY A 188 2.63 -1.83 -4.42
N LEU A 189 3.21 -2.54 -5.41
CA LEU A 189 4.28 -3.50 -5.18
C LEU A 189 5.53 -2.83 -4.57
N VAL A 190 5.95 -1.70 -5.13
CA VAL A 190 7.07 -0.92 -4.58
C VAL A 190 6.75 -0.44 -3.16
N GLN A 191 5.53 0.10 -2.95
CA GLN A 191 5.11 0.62 -1.64
C GLN A 191 5.11 -0.48 -0.57
N VAL A 192 4.49 -1.62 -0.83
CA VAL A 192 4.43 -2.73 0.14
C VAL A 192 5.83 -3.26 0.45
N ALA A 193 6.67 -3.42 -0.57
CA ALA A 193 8.03 -3.93 -0.39
C ALA A 193 8.90 -2.96 0.44
N LEU A 194 8.87 -1.66 0.14
CA LEU A 194 9.62 -0.65 0.88
C LEU A 194 9.10 -0.46 2.31
N ASN A 195 7.78 -0.43 2.52
CA ASN A 195 7.20 -0.35 3.87
C ASN A 195 7.59 -1.56 4.73
N ALA A 196 7.71 -2.76 4.14
CA ALA A 196 8.21 -3.94 4.85
C ALA A 196 9.68 -3.80 5.29
N SER A 197 10.49 -3.00 4.59
CA SER A 197 11.87 -2.66 4.96
C SER A 197 11.99 -1.42 5.86
N GLY A 198 10.88 -0.81 6.27
CA GLY A 198 10.88 0.39 7.11
C GLY A 198 11.09 1.69 6.32
N THR A 199 11.10 1.63 5.01
CA THR A 199 11.24 2.80 4.15
C THR A 199 9.87 3.32 3.76
N GLY A 200 9.54 4.56 4.16
CA GLY A 200 8.30 5.23 3.76
C GLY A 200 8.23 5.40 2.24
N CYS A 201 7.09 5.07 1.65
CA CYS A 201 6.94 5.08 0.20
C CYS A 201 5.59 5.69 -0.21
N PRO A 202 5.58 6.70 -1.08
CA PRO A 202 4.35 7.25 -1.66
C PRO A 202 3.58 6.18 -2.45
N ARG A 203 2.26 6.42 -2.62
CA ARG A 203 1.40 5.43 -3.28
C ARG A 203 1.62 5.35 -4.80
N ASP A 204 1.71 6.48 -5.48
CA ASP A 204 1.71 6.53 -6.94
C ASP A 204 3.10 6.62 -7.52
N SER A 205 3.31 6.05 -8.72
CA SER A 205 4.61 5.95 -9.37
C SER A 205 5.26 7.30 -9.69
N ASP A 206 4.48 8.33 -9.99
CA ASP A 206 4.99 9.69 -10.21
C ASP A 206 5.49 10.33 -8.90
N MET A 207 4.78 10.11 -7.79
CA MET A 207 5.23 10.53 -6.45
C MET A 207 6.48 9.75 -6.02
N GLN A 208 6.53 8.46 -6.30
CA GLN A 208 7.71 7.61 -6.04
C GLN A 208 8.92 8.09 -6.83
N GLN A 209 8.73 8.40 -8.13
CA GLN A 209 9.79 8.96 -8.95
C GLN A 209 10.33 10.28 -8.41
N GLN A 210 9.48 11.12 -7.82
CA GLN A 210 9.88 12.39 -7.23
C GLN A 210 10.55 12.21 -5.87
N GLY A 211 9.94 11.40 -4.99
CA GLY A 211 10.27 11.33 -3.57
C GLY A 211 11.30 10.29 -3.18
N LEU A 212 11.53 9.22 -3.98
CA LEU A 212 12.41 8.14 -3.62
C LEU A 212 13.82 8.32 -4.17
N GLY A 213 14.81 7.97 -3.35
CA GLY A 213 16.21 7.80 -3.74
C GLY A 213 16.82 8.94 -4.57
N ARG A 214 18.00 8.71 -5.09
CA ARG A 214 18.71 9.63 -5.99
C ARG A 214 18.58 9.19 -7.46
N LEU A 215 18.54 10.14 -8.36
CA LEU A 215 18.58 9.89 -9.81
C LEU A 215 19.96 9.34 -10.21
N LEU A 216 20.01 8.27 -11.01
CA LEU A 216 21.23 7.76 -11.59
C LEU A 216 21.64 8.59 -12.82
N GLY A 217 22.94 8.93 -12.87
CA GLY A 217 23.52 9.57 -14.07
C GLY A 217 23.72 8.60 -15.22
N PRO A 218 24.06 9.10 -16.44
CA PRO A 218 24.24 8.26 -17.64
C PRO A 218 25.25 7.13 -17.47
N ASN A 219 26.33 7.33 -16.71
CA ASN A 219 27.36 6.33 -16.48
C ASN A 219 26.92 5.24 -15.49
N GLU A 220 25.96 5.51 -14.64
CA GLU A 220 25.45 4.58 -13.64
C GLU A 220 24.23 3.78 -14.14
N SER A 221 23.42 4.40 -15.00
CA SER A 221 22.21 3.77 -15.56
C SER A 221 22.50 2.54 -16.43
N GLY A 222 23.73 2.40 -16.94
CA GLY A 222 24.21 1.18 -17.61
C GLY A 222 24.65 0.07 -16.65
N GLN A 223 24.68 0.30 -15.34
CA GLN A 223 25.11 -0.64 -14.30
C GLN A 223 24.06 -0.75 -13.21
N LEU A 224 22.90 -1.32 -13.60
CA LEU A 224 21.78 -1.53 -12.68
C LEU A 224 22.16 -2.48 -11.55
N LYS A 225 21.70 -2.16 -10.34
CA LYS A 225 21.90 -2.96 -9.13
C LYS A 225 20.56 -3.39 -8.54
N ARG A 226 20.57 -4.50 -7.80
CA ARG A 226 19.41 -4.94 -7.02
C ARG A 226 18.87 -3.79 -6.18
N GLY A 227 17.56 -3.53 -6.31
CA GLY A 227 16.86 -2.47 -5.61
C GLY A 227 16.82 -1.13 -6.34
N ASP A 228 17.48 -0.97 -7.50
CA ASP A 228 17.26 0.21 -8.34
C ASP A 228 15.80 0.20 -8.84
N LEU A 229 15.22 1.39 -8.99
CA LEU A 229 13.86 1.57 -9.50
C LEU A 229 13.91 2.19 -10.90
N ILE A 230 13.25 1.56 -11.86
CA ILE A 230 13.11 2.08 -13.23
C ILE A 230 11.71 2.63 -13.39
N PHE A 231 11.61 3.89 -13.84
CA PHE A 231 10.34 4.60 -14.02
C PHE A 231 10.07 4.89 -15.49
N TRP A 232 8.81 4.74 -15.86
CA TRP A 232 8.20 5.21 -17.10
C TRP A 232 6.99 6.08 -16.76
N LYS A 233 6.40 6.74 -17.73
CA LYS A 233 5.14 7.46 -17.49
C LYS A 233 4.06 6.49 -17.00
N GLY A 234 3.67 6.62 -15.73
CA GLY A 234 2.61 5.79 -15.11
C GLY A 234 3.02 4.36 -14.79
N HIS A 235 4.33 4.05 -14.78
CA HIS A 235 4.81 2.72 -14.44
C HIS A 235 6.13 2.74 -13.68
N VAL A 236 6.35 1.72 -12.85
CA VAL A 236 7.60 1.50 -12.12
C VAL A 236 7.91 0.01 -12.05
N ALA A 237 9.20 -0.33 -12.08
CA ALA A 237 9.73 -1.67 -11.87
C ALA A 237 10.90 -1.64 -10.89
N ILE A 238 11.09 -2.75 -10.17
CA ILE A 238 12.21 -2.97 -9.25
C ILE A 238 13.26 -3.83 -9.97
N VAL A 239 14.50 -3.37 -10.01
CA VAL A 239 15.62 -4.18 -10.52
C VAL A 239 15.88 -5.31 -9.53
N ARG A 240 15.73 -6.54 -10.01
CA ARG A 240 15.95 -7.77 -9.23
C ARG A 240 17.43 -8.15 -9.20
N ASP A 241 18.05 -8.13 -10.36
CA ASP A 241 19.47 -8.39 -10.57
C ASP A 241 19.95 -7.67 -11.85
N ALA A 242 21.18 -7.94 -12.30
CA ALA A 242 21.77 -7.27 -13.45
C ALA A 242 20.99 -7.50 -14.78
N GLY A 243 20.15 -8.51 -14.86
CA GLY A 243 19.44 -8.90 -16.11
C GLY A 243 17.92 -8.91 -15.99
N THR A 244 17.35 -8.80 -14.77
CA THR A 244 15.92 -8.97 -14.56
C THR A 244 15.32 -7.91 -13.65
N ILE A 245 14.03 -7.65 -13.89
CA ILE A 245 13.18 -6.78 -13.05
C ILE A 245 12.02 -7.59 -12.48
N VAL A 246 11.46 -7.15 -11.36
CA VAL A 246 10.18 -7.61 -10.84
C VAL A 246 9.20 -6.43 -10.84
N HIS A 247 8.02 -6.62 -11.41
CA HIS A 247 6.99 -5.60 -11.49
C HIS A 247 5.58 -6.18 -11.66
N ALA A 248 4.59 -5.53 -11.10
CA ALA A 248 3.19 -5.79 -11.44
C ALA A 248 2.82 -4.98 -12.69
N ASN A 249 2.29 -5.63 -13.71
CA ASN A 249 2.05 -4.98 -14.99
C ASN A 249 0.83 -5.54 -15.75
N ALA A 250 0.22 -4.69 -16.57
CA ALA A 250 -0.95 -5.04 -17.36
C ALA A 250 -0.63 -5.99 -18.54
N HIS A 251 0.63 -6.11 -18.96
CA HIS A 251 1.01 -7.03 -20.04
C HIS A 251 0.85 -8.49 -19.60
N HIS A 252 1.35 -8.83 -18.39
CA HIS A 252 1.19 -10.14 -17.80
C HIS A 252 -0.11 -10.30 -17.02
N MET A 253 -0.84 -9.21 -16.76
CA MET A 253 -1.96 -9.13 -15.81
C MET A 253 -1.62 -9.69 -14.43
N ALA A 254 -0.35 -9.56 -14.04
CA ALA A 254 0.20 -10.08 -12.78
C ALA A 254 1.52 -9.40 -12.41
N THR A 255 2.00 -9.69 -11.20
CA THR A 255 3.41 -9.47 -10.83
C THR A 255 4.26 -10.55 -11.50
N ALA A 256 5.24 -10.14 -12.28
CA ALA A 256 6.12 -11.02 -13.06
C ALA A 256 7.59 -10.61 -12.90
N ILE A 257 8.47 -11.58 -13.10
CA ILE A 257 9.90 -11.36 -13.34
C ILE A 257 10.10 -11.39 -14.86
N GLU A 258 10.75 -10.36 -15.39
CA GLU A 258 10.97 -10.18 -16.81
C GLU A 258 12.44 -9.80 -17.08
N ASN A 259 12.99 -10.18 -18.23
CA ASN A 259 14.30 -9.67 -18.66
C ASN A 259 14.20 -8.13 -18.83
N THR A 260 15.17 -7.41 -18.26
CA THR A 260 15.16 -5.95 -18.24
C THR A 260 15.17 -5.35 -19.66
N GLY A 261 16.00 -5.91 -20.57
CA GLY A 261 16.08 -5.44 -21.95
C GLY A 261 14.79 -5.65 -22.73
N ASP A 262 14.17 -6.84 -22.56
CA ASP A 262 12.90 -7.18 -23.24
C ASP A 262 11.77 -6.29 -22.73
N ALA A 263 11.69 -6.04 -21.42
CA ALA A 263 10.72 -5.14 -20.82
C ALA A 263 10.85 -3.71 -21.36
N ILE A 264 12.10 -3.19 -21.39
CA ILE A 264 12.39 -1.85 -21.92
C ILE A 264 11.98 -1.74 -23.40
N ALA A 265 12.37 -2.73 -24.21
CA ALA A 265 12.05 -2.75 -25.65
C ALA A 265 10.53 -2.81 -25.88
N ARG A 266 9.82 -3.66 -25.14
CA ARG A 266 8.36 -3.82 -25.23
C ARG A 266 7.63 -2.52 -24.83
N ILE A 267 8.02 -1.91 -23.69
CA ILE A 267 7.40 -0.67 -23.21
C ILE A 267 7.68 0.49 -24.17
N LYS A 268 8.89 0.55 -24.74
CA LYS A 268 9.25 1.53 -25.76
C LYS A 268 8.42 1.35 -27.04
N ALA A 269 8.22 0.11 -27.48
CA ALA A 269 7.36 -0.19 -28.64
C ALA A 269 5.90 0.22 -28.39
N ALA A 270 5.44 0.22 -27.12
CA ALA A 270 4.14 0.74 -26.71
C ALA A 270 4.11 2.27 -26.53
N GLY A 271 5.18 2.98 -26.86
CA GLY A 271 5.24 4.45 -26.87
C GLY A 271 5.67 5.11 -25.57
N SER A 272 6.29 4.37 -24.63
CA SER A 272 6.77 4.95 -23.36
C SER A 272 8.27 4.72 -23.18
N GLU A 273 9.01 5.80 -22.95
CA GLU A 273 10.45 5.78 -22.67
C GLU A 273 10.72 5.81 -21.15
N ILE A 274 11.90 5.35 -20.73
CA ILE A 274 12.36 5.50 -19.35
C ILE A 274 12.43 7.00 -18.99
N THR A 275 11.77 7.38 -17.92
CA THR A 275 11.77 8.77 -17.42
C THR A 275 12.81 9.00 -16.33
N ALA A 276 13.12 7.97 -15.54
CA ALA A 276 14.13 8.02 -14.50
C ALA A 276 14.59 6.60 -14.10
N ILE A 277 15.81 6.52 -13.61
CA ILE A 277 16.30 5.36 -12.84
C ILE A 277 16.78 5.90 -11.51
N LYS A 278 16.28 5.33 -10.42
CA LYS A 278 16.57 5.79 -9.07
C LYS A 278 17.25 4.70 -8.27
N ARG A 279 18.20 5.09 -7.42
CA ARG A 279 18.85 4.21 -6.43
C ARG A 279 18.50 4.69 -5.04
N LEU A 280 17.99 3.77 -4.24
CA LEU A 280 17.79 3.98 -2.81
C LEU A 280 19.16 3.98 -2.10
N GLY A 281 19.26 4.70 -0.99
CA GLY A 281 20.47 4.79 -0.21
C GLY A 281 20.78 3.53 0.58
#